data_9fe24a6b17e32c04c4872249df4043f7
#
_entry.id   9fe24a6b17e32c04c4872249df4043f7
#
_cell.length_a   1.000
_cell.length_b   1.000
_cell.length_c   1.000
_cell.angle_alpha   90.00
_cell.angle_beta   90.00
_cell.angle_gamma   90.00
#
_symmetry.space_group_name_H-M   'P 1'
#
loop_
_entity.id
_entity.type
_entity.pdbx_description
1 polymer ?
#
loop_
_entity_poly.entity_id
_entity_poly.type
_entity_poly.pdbx_seq_one_letter_code
_entity_poly.pdbx_strand_id
1 'polypeptide(L)'
;MAQDLKSTNDVDWRFPEAIVDCHWLNDQIGNHSIRIFDCTTYLEYTDAHPSKPYDVRSGLAAYEAAHIPQSAYLDLQNDLSDVDSPFSFTLPALPRLAACFKKLGIGDPYHII
;
A
#
# COMPACT_ATOMS: atom_id res chain seq x y z
N MET A 1 -4.94 19.52 1.33
CA MET A 1 -4.23 19.03 0.15
C MET A 1 -2.85 18.60 0.56
N ALA A 2 -2.11 18.00 -0.35
CA ALA A 2 -0.74 17.52 -0.06
C ALA A 2 0.20 18.61 0.41
N GLN A 3 -0.12 19.87 0.16
CA GLN A 3 0.67 21.01 0.61
C GLN A 3 0.84 21.07 2.12
N ASP A 4 -0.15 20.58 2.88
CA ASP A 4 -0.05 20.61 4.34
C ASP A 4 1.08 19.72 4.84
N LEU A 5 1.27 18.55 4.24
CA LEU A 5 2.40 17.68 4.55
C LEU A 5 3.72 18.36 4.23
N LYS A 6 3.81 18.99 3.07
CA LYS A 6 5.01 19.69 2.64
C LYS A 6 5.36 20.84 3.59
N SER A 7 4.37 21.66 3.93
CA SER A 7 4.62 22.81 4.81
C SER A 7 4.99 22.39 6.23
N THR A 8 4.39 21.31 6.75
CA THR A 8 4.63 20.80 8.09
C THR A 8 6.03 20.24 8.24
N ASN A 9 6.51 19.50 7.24
CA ASN A 9 7.79 18.80 7.30
C ASN A 9 8.89 19.49 6.54
N ASP A 10 8.61 20.64 5.95
CA ASP A 10 9.56 21.40 5.13
C ASP A 10 10.23 20.51 4.06
N VAL A 11 9.47 19.55 3.53
CA VAL A 11 9.93 18.61 2.51
C VAL A 11 9.53 19.10 1.13
N ASP A 12 10.47 19.08 0.20
CA ASP A 12 10.24 19.44 -1.19
C ASP A 12 9.97 18.16 -2.01
N TRP A 13 8.71 17.78 -2.11
CA TRP A 13 8.31 16.58 -2.84
C TRP A 13 8.48 16.77 -4.35
N ARG A 14 9.09 15.78 -5.01
CA ARG A 14 9.25 15.80 -6.46
C ARG A 14 7.90 15.75 -7.19
N PHE A 15 7.00 14.91 -6.67
CA PHE A 15 5.67 14.73 -7.23
C PHE A 15 4.62 14.92 -6.12
N PRO A 16 4.37 16.18 -5.72
CA PRO A 16 3.43 16.44 -4.64
C PRO A 16 2.00 15.96 -4.94
N GLU A 17 1.64 15.88 -6.22
CA GLU A 17 0.34 15.38 -6.65
C GLU A 17 0.14 13.89 -6.39
N ALA A 18 1.21 13.14 -6.12
CA ALA A 18 1.13 11.72 -5.82
C ALA A 18 0.82 11.44 -4.34
N ILE A 19 0.77 12.48 -3.51
CA ILE A 19 0.57 12.37 -2.08
C ILE A 19 -0.66 13.17 -1.68
N VAL A 20 -1.51 12.58 -0.84
CA VAL A 20 -2.70 13.24 -0.30
C VAL A 20 -2.61 13.29 1.22
N ASP A 21 -3.21 14.30 1.83
CA ASP A 21 -3.31 14.38 3.28
C ASP A 21 -4.63 13.79 3.81
N CYS A 22 -4.71 13.67 5.12
CA CYS A 22 -5.87 13.07 5.77
C CYS A 22 -7.14 13.89 5.57
N HIS A 23 -7.04 15.21 5.51
CA HIS A 23 -8.21 16.09 5.31
C HIS A 23 -8.80 15.88 3.92
N TRP A 24 -7.94 15.85 2.90
CA TRP A 24 -8.39 15.59 1.54
C TRP A 24 -9.06 14.22 1.45
N LEU A 25 -8.44 13.19 2.04
CA LEU A 25 -8.97 11.84 1.96
C LEU A 25 -10.31 11.73 2.70
N ASN A 26 -10.42 12.36 3.86
CA ASN A 26 -11.67 12.37 4.61
C ASN A 26 -12.83 12.97 3.80
N ASP A 27 -12.56 14.01 3.03
CA ASP A 27 -13.55 14.63 2.16
C ASP A 27 -13.95 13.72 1.00
N GLN A 28 -13.11 12.73 0.65
CA GLN A 28 -13.36 11.80 -0.43
C GLN A 28 -14.07 10.52 0.01
N ILE A 29 -14.27 10.30 1.30
CA ILE A 29 -14.99 9.13 1.80
C ILE A 29 -16.41 9.14 1.21
N GLY A 30 -16.79 8.02 0.60
CA GLY A 30 -18.07 7.95 -0.11
C GLY A 30 -17.98 8.22 -1.61
N ASN A 31 -16.85 8.71 -2.09
CA ASN A 31 -16.63 8.91 -3.53
C ASN A 31 -16.31 7.56 -4.19
N HIS A 32 -17.24 7.06 -5.01
CA HIS A 32 -17.09 5.75 -5.65
C HIS A 32 -16.01 5.70 -6.74
N SER A 33 -15.46 6.85 -7.13
CA SER A 33 -14.35 6.90 -8.08
C SER A 33 -12.99 6.67 -7.42
N ILE A 34 -12.95 6.62 -6.09
CA ILE A 34 -11.73 6.44 -5.33
C ILE A 34 -11.74 5.06 -4.68
N ARG A 35 -10.62 4.36 -4.74
CA ARG A 35 -10.41 3.10 -4.03
C ARG A 35 -9.20 3.23 -3.12
N ILE A 36 -9.40 2.91 -1.85
CA ILE A 36 -8.40 3.09 -0.79
C ILE A 36 -7.90 1.72 -0.36
N PHE A 37 -6.57 1.57 -0.29
CA PHE A 37 -5.94 0.33 0.19
C PHE A 37 -5.02 0.63 1.35
N ASP A 38 -5.14 -0.20 2.39
CA ASP A 38 -4.22 -0.19 3.53
C ASP A 38 -3.15 -1.26 3.27
N CYS A 39 -1.91 -0.83 3.11
CA CYS A 39 -0.78 -1.70 2.81
C CYS A 39 0.13 -1.90 4.02
N THR A 40 -0.33 -1.64 5.22
CA THR A 40 0.49 -1.74 6.43
C THR A 40 1.17 -3.09 6.51
N THR A 41 2.49 -3.07 6.66
CA THR A 41 3.33 -4.26 6.68
C THR A 41 4.43 -4.04 7.71
N TYR A 42 4.72 -5.06 8.51
CA TYR A 42 5.75 -5.00 9.54
C TYR A 42 6.97 -5.80 9.13
N LEU A 43 8.14 -5.22 9.37
CA LEU A 43 9.43 -5.88 9.12
C LEU A 43 10.04 -6.23 10.48
N GLU A 44 10.17 -7.51 10.75
CA GLU A 44 10.71 -8.02 12.01
C GLU A 44 12.15 -8.48 11.75
N TYR A 45 13.12 -7.66 12.15
CA TYR A 45 14.52 -7.92 11.86
C TYR A 45 15.03 -9.20 12.52
N THR A 46 15.79 -9.99 11.76
CA THR A 46 16.33 -11.27 12.20
C THR A 46 17.55 -11.63 11.34
N ASP A 47 18.46 -12.44 11.88
CA ASP A 47 19.58 -13.05 11.14
C ASP A 47 19.34 -14.52 10.81
N ALA A 48 18.10 -14.98 10.91
CA ALA A 48 17.75 -16.35 10.62
C ALA A 48 17.79 -16.71 9.14
N HIS A 49 17.81 -15.71 8.25
CA HIS A 49 17.76 -15.92 6.80
C HIS A 49 19.04 -15.43 6.11
N PRO A 50 19.58 -16.19 5.15
CA PRO A 50 20.80 -15.79 4.43
C PRO A 50 20.57 -14.65 3.42
N SER A 51 19.33 -14.47 2.93
CA SER A 51 19.04 -13.57 1.82
C SER A 51 18.27 -12.32 2.21
N LYS A 52 17.82 -12.23 3.45
CA LYS A 52 17.01 -11.09 3.90
C LYS A 52 17.19 -10.86 5.40
N PRO A 53 17.25 -9.58 5.82
CA PRO A 53 17.52 -9.25 7.22
C PRO A 53 16.27 -9.24 8.11
N TYR A 54 15.10 -9.62 7.59
CA TYR A 54 13.84 -9.53 8.34
C TYR A 54 12.84 -10.57 7.87
N ASP A 55 11.88 -10.86 8.74
CA ASP A 55 10.63 -11.51 8.38
C ASP A 55 9.58 -10.45 8.06
N VAL A 56 8.69 -10.77 7.12
CA VAL A 56 7.59 -9.88 6.75
C VAL A 56 6.33 -10.38 7.46
N ARG A 57 5.68 -9.48 8.21
CA ARG A 57 4.40 -9.76 8.83
C ARG A 57 3.36 -8.79 8.31
N SER A 58 2.23 -9.30 7.82
CA SER A 58 1.17 -8.45 7.31
C SER A 58 0.54 -7.63 8.43
N GLY A 59 0.02 -6.46 8.07
CA GLY A 59 -0.70 -5.61 8.99
C GLY A 59 -2.20 -5.91 9.05
N LEU A 60 -2.63 -7.09 8.61
CA LEU A 60 -4.05 -7.42 8.56
C LEU A 60 -4.74 -7.30 9.92
N ALA A 61 -4.09 -7.74 10.98
CA ALA A 61 -4.67 -7.64 12.32
C ALA A 61 -4.89 -6.19 12.75
N ALA A 62 -3.96 -5.31 12.44
CA ALA A 62 -4.11 -3.88 12.71
C ALA A 62 -5.23 -3.27 11.87
N TYR A 63 -5.32 -3.66 10.60
CA TYR A 63 -6.42 -3.24 9.72
C TYR A 63 -7.78 -3.68 10.28
N GLU A 64 -7.89 -4.93 10.72
CA GLU A 64 -9.13 -5.44 11.28
C GLU A 64 -9.53 -4.73 12.57
N ALA A 65 -8.54 -4.30 13.37
CA ALA A 65 -8.81 -3.54 14.59
C ALA A 65 -9.35 -2.14 14.31
N ALA A 66 -8.77 -1.44 13.33
CA ALA A 66 -9.21 -0.11 12.91
C ALA A 66 -8.61 0.23 11.55
N HIS A 67 -9.39 0.76 10.65
CA HIS A 67 -8.92 1.18 9.34
C HIS A 67 -9.75 2.35 8.80
N ILE A 68 -9.23 2.99 7.77
CA ILE A 68 -9.93 4.08 7.08
C ILE A 68 -11.23 3.50 6.50
N PRO A 69 -12.38 4.19 6.71
CA PRO A 69 -13.65 3.72 6.16
C PRO A 69 -13.54 3.48 4.64
N GLN A 70 -14.14 2.38 4.17
CA GLN A 70 -14.17 1.96 2.77
C GLN A 70 -12.81 1.51 2.22
N SER A 71 -11.78 1.43 3.03
CA SER A 71 -10.51 0.86 2.59
C SER A 71 -10.57 -0.66 2.58
N ALA A 72 -9.76 -1.25 1.72
CA ALA A 72 -9.50 -2.68 1.69
C ALA A 72 -8.05 -2.94 2.10
N TYR A 73 -7.77 -4.10 2.65
CA TYR A 73 -6.40 -4.46 2.97
C TYR A 73 -5.72 -5.06 1.75
N LEU A 74 -4.49 -4.64 1.49
CA LEU A 74 -3.65 -5.18 0.44
C LEU A 74 -2.37 -5.72 1.05
N ASP A 75 -2.13 -7.02 0.91
CA ASP A 75 -0.93 -7.67 1.43
C ASP A 75 0.19 -7.56 0.38
N LEU A 76 1.11 -6.62 0.59
CA LEU A 76 2.18 -6.35 -0.38
C LEU A 76 3.03 -7.59 -0.65
N GLN A 77 3.36 -8.35 0.39
CA GLN A 77 4.26 -9.50 0.25
C GLN A 77 3.57 -10.68 -0.43
N ASN A 78 2.32 -10.94 -0.10
CA ASN A 78 1.64 -12.13 -0.62
C ASN A 78 0.84 -11.86 -1.89
N ASP A 79 0.25 -10.66 -2.01
CA ASP A 79 -0.60 -10.34 -3.17
C ASP A 79 0.19 -9.77 -4.35
N LEU A 80 1.19 -8.91 -4.08
CA LEU A 80 1.90 -8.17 -5.11
C LEU A 80 3.38 -8.52 -5.22
N SER A 81 3.82 -9.61 -4.61
CA SER A 81 5.21 -10.02 -4.67
C SER A 81 5.34 -11.47 -5.17
N ASP A 82 6.51 -11.80 -5.70
CA ASP A 82 6.87 -13.17 -6.03
C ASP A 82 7.24 -13.89 -4.73
N VAL A 83 6.32 -14.72 -4.23
CA VAL A 83 6.51 -15.42 -2.96
C VAL A 83 7.55 -16.53 -3.04
N ASP A 84 7.92 -16.95 -4.24
CA ASP A 84 8.95 -17.98 -4.46
C ASP A 84 10.35 -17.39 -4.50
N SER A 85 10.48 -16.06 -4.55
CA SER A 85 11.78 -15.40 -4.50
C SER A 85 12.42 -15.54 -3.12
N PRO A 86 13.74 -15.74 -3.03
CA PRO A 86 14.44 -15.70 -1.74
C PRO A 86 14.45 -14.30 -1.11
N PHE A 87 14.10 -13.27 -1.89
CA PHE A 87 14.03 -11.89 -1.42
C PHE A 87 12.59 -11.47 -1.18
N SER A 88 12.39 -10.56 -0.21
CA SER A 88 11.07 -9.99 0.05
C SER A 88 10.72 -8.91 -0.96
N PHE A 89 9.44 -8.75 -1.24
CA PHE A 89 8.90 -7.69 -2.11
C PHE A 89 9.43 -7.72 -3.54
N THR A 90 9.84 -8.86 -4.04
CA THR A 90 10.24 -9.02 -5.42
C THR A 90 9.02 -8.91 -6.34
N LEU A 91 9.12 -8.09 -7.38
CA LEU A 91 8.02 -7.91 -8.32
C LEU A 91 7.70 -9.22 -9.04
N PRO A 92 6.44 -9.65 -9.07
CA PRO A 92 6.05 -10.88 -9.77
C PRO A 92 6.06 -10.68 -11.28
N ALA A 93 5.93 -11.78 -12.02
CA ALA A 93 5.75 -11.70 -13.47
C ALA A 93 4.51 -10.88 -13.82
N LEU A 94 4.57 -10.15 -14.93
CA LEU A 94 3.49 -9.23 -15.33
C LEU A 94 2.10 -9.88 -15.41
N PRO A 95 1.94 -11.11 -15.97
CA PRO A 95 0.61 -11.72 -16.01
C PRO A 95 0.02 -11.95 -14.62
N ARG A 96 0.84 -12.34 -13.65
CA ARG A 96 0.38 -12.52 -12.27
C ARG A 96 0.03 -11.18 -11.62
N LEU A 97 0.87 -10.17 -11.84
CA LEU A 97 0.61 -8.83 -11.30
C LEU A 97 -0.71 -8.27 -11.85
N ALA A 98 -0.93 -8.41 -13.14
CA ALA A 98 -2.18 -7.97 -13.77
C ALA A 98 -3.40 -8.70 -13.19
N ALA A 99 -3.28 -10.02 -12.97
CA ALA A 99 -4.35 -10.81 -12.36
C ALA A 99 -4.64 -10.36 -10.93
N CYS A 100 -3.61 -10.04 -10.15
CA CYS A 100 -3.77 -9.51 -8.79
C CYS A 100 -4.47 -8.15 -8.79
N PHE A 101 -4.09 -7.25 -9.68
CA PHE A 101 -4.74 -5.96 -9.83
C PHE A 101 -6.22 -6.12 -10.17
N LYS A 102 -6.52 -7.00 -11.11
CA LYS A 102 -7.90 -7.29 -11.50
C LYS A 102 -8.71 -7.81 -10.32
N LYS A 103 -8.16 -8.73 -9.55
CA LYS A 103 -8.81 -9.29 -8.38
C LYS A 103 -9.08 -8.24 -7.31
N LEU A 104 -8.14 -7.31 -7.11
CA LEU A 104 -8.23 -6.24 -6.13
C LEU A 104 -9.11 -5.08 -6.62
N GLY A 105 -9.45 -5.05 -7.89
CA GLY A 105 -10.20 -3.94 -8.47
C GLY A 105 -9.36 -2.69 -8.70
N ILE A 106 -8.07 -2.86 -8.91
CA ILE A 106 -7.15 -1.75 -9.20
C ILE A 106 -7.08 -1.56 -10.71
N GLY A 107 -7.37 -0.36 -11.17
CA GLY A 107 -7.31 -0.02 -12.57
C GLY A 107 -8.25 1.12 -12.93
N ASP A 108 -8.21 1.53 -14.19
CA ASP A 108 -9.08 2.56 -14.71
C ASP A 108 -10.55 2.14 -14.59
N PRO A 109 -11.45 3.09 -14.35
CA PRO A 109 -11.23 4.54 -14.23
C PRO A 109 -11.02 5.03 -12.80
N TYR A 110 -10.65 4.16 -11.87
CA TYR A 110 -10.58 4.50 -10.45
C TYR A 110 -9.28 5.20 -10.09
N HIS A 111 -9.40 6.16 -9.15
CA HIS A 111 -8.25 6.79 -8.51
C HIS A 111 -7.85 5.93 -7.29
N ILE A 112 -6.66 5.38 -7.31
CA ILE A 112 -6.18 4.46 -6.28
C ILE A 112 -5.36 5.24 -5.25
N ILE A 113 -5.74 5.09 -4.01
CA ILE A 113 -5.04 5.69 -2.85
C ILE A 113 -4.48 4.59 -1.98
#